data_daee23e17ef49b1974b421a60b056435
#
_entry.id   daee23e17ef49b1974b421a60b056435
#
_cell.length_a   1.000
_cell.length_b   1.000
_cell.length_c   1.000
_cell.angle_alpha   90.00
_cell.angle_beta   90.00
_cell.angle_gamma   90.00
#
_symmetry.space_group_name_H-M   'P 1'
#
loop_
_entity.id
_entity.type
_entity.pdbx_description
1 polymer ?
#
loop_
_entity_poly.entity_id
_entity_poly.type
_entity_poly.pdbx_seq_one_letter_code
_entity_poly.pdbx_strand_id
1 'polypeptide(L)'
;MQQGTDDFTDIGYVVEEDNHAVITIDRPERMNSFRGRTVDELISAFKHAWADRRVAAVILTGAGDRAFCTGGDVKQRAETGDYGPTEWGTFEVERLHRIIRDIPKPVIAAVNGIAIGGGHVLHVLCDLTVAAEHATFAQAGPRVGSFDAGFGSAYLARVVGEKRARQIWFLLDRYDAATAERWGLVNEVVPAERLLDTAREWARKIGSYSPTALKFLKHSFNADTDHISGISHLSFDGLEEYAHGEEGMEGARAFAEKRPPDFRRFR
;
A
#
# COMPACT_ATOMS: atom_id res chain seq x y z
N MET A 1 -11.33 -23.06 -1.52
CA MET A 1 -10.32 -23.49 -2.52
C MET A 1 -9.20 -22.46 -2.44
N GLN A 2 -7.93 -22.87 -2.28
CA GLN A 2 -6.82 -21.91 -2.40
C GLN A 2 -6.77 -21.47 -3.87
N GLN A 3 -6.86 -20.16 -4.13
CA GLN A 3 -6.59 -19.61 -5.47
C GLN A 3 -5.16 -19.99 -5.86
N GLY A 4 -4.99 -20.65 -7.00
CA GLY A 4 -3.67 -20.83 -7.60
C GLY A 4 -3.15 -19.47 -8.08
N THR A 5 -1.83 -19.29 -8.13
CA THR A 5 -1.22 -18.04 -8.62
C THR A 5 -1.53 -17.76 -10.09
N ASP A 6 -1.96 -18.76 -10.84
CA ASP A 6 -2.36 -18.66 -12.26
C ASP A 6 -3.77 -18.07 -12.44
N ASP A 7 -4.55 -17.94 -11.36
CA ASP A 7 -5.92 -17.41 -11.38
C ASP A 7 -6.01 -15.90 -11.06
N PHE A 8 -4.88 -15.24 -10.77
CA PHE A 8 -4.86 -13.80 -10.49
C PHE A 8 -5.21 -12.98 -11.73
N THR A 9 -6.06 -11.97 -11.55
CA THR A 9 -6.55 -11.11 -12.63
C THR A 9 -6.18 -9.64 -12.45
N ASP A 10 -6.04 -9.20 -11.21
CA ASP A 10 -5.71 -7.82 -10.84
C ASP A 10 -4.25 -7.65 -10.45
N ILE A 11 -3.50 -8.76 -10.31
CA ILE A 11 -2.09 -8.74 -9.97
C ILE A 11 -1.30 -9.78 -10.77
N GLY A 12 0.01 -9.52 -10.93
CA GLY A 12 1.00 -10.52 -11.33
C GLY A 12 1.76 -11.05 -10.12
N TYR A 13 2.09 -12.35 -10.13
CA TYR A 13 2.94 -12.97 -9.12
C TYR A 13 3.98 -13.86 -9.80
N VAL A 14 5.25 -13.57 -9.58
CA VAL A 14 6.37 -14.34 -10.15
C VAL A 14 7.41 -14.59 -9.07
N VAL A 15 7.89 -15.83 -8.96
CA VAL A 15 9.09 -16.16 -8.17
C VAL A 15 10.27 -16.24 -9.13
N GLU A 16 11.21 -15.33 -8.99
CA GLU A 16 12.40 -15.26 -9.83
C GLU A 16 13.49 -16.23 -9.36
N GLU A 17 14.40 -16.61 -10.26
CA GLU A 17 15.48 -17.57 -9.98
C GLU A 17 16.40 -17.15 -8.84
N ASP A 18 16.53 -15.82 -8.63
CA ASP A 18 17.33 -15.18 -7.59
C ASP A 18 16.67 -15.19 -6.19
N ASN A 19 15.72 -16.09 -5.96
CA ASN A 19 15.08 -16.32 -4.65
C ASN A 19 14.26 -15.14 -4.11
N HIS A 20 13.59 -14.38 -4.95
CA HIS A 20 12.62 -13.38 -4.52
C HIS A 20 11.32 -13.49 -5.30
N ALA A 21 10.23 -13.04 -4.69
CA ALA A 21 8.94 -12.92 -5.34
C ALA A 21 8.71 -11.46 -5.78
N VAL A 22 8.16 -11.29 -6.99
CA VAL A 22 7.65 -9.99 -7.46
C VAL A 22 6.14 -10.05 -7.52
N ILE A 23 5.48 -9.15 -6.78
CA ILE A 23 4.04 -8.93 -6.80
C ILE A 23 3.81 -7.60 -7.53
N THR A 24 3.06 -7.64 -8.62
CA THR A 24 2.75 -6.47 -9.43
C THR A 24 1.26 -6.19 -9.40
N ILE A 25 0.83 -5.02 -8.91
CA ILE A 25 -0.56 -4.58 -9.03
C ILE A 25 -0.78 -4.24 -10.51
N ASP A 26 -1.67 -4.97 -11.20
CA ASP A 26 -1.83 -4.90 -12.66
C ASP A 26 -3.24 -4.43 -13.06
N ARG A 27 -3.50 -3.15 -12.77
CA ARG A 27 -4.70 -2.41 -13.19
C ARG A 27 -4.31 -1.03 -13.73
N PRO A 28 -3.42 -0.94 -14.74
CA PRO A 28 -2.84 0.32 -15.20
C PRO A 28 -3.90 1.30 -15.74
N GLU A 29 -5.02 0.82 -16.30
CA GLU A 29 -6.16 1.62 -16.75
C GLU A 29 -6.90 2.32 -15.60
N ARG A 30 -6.75 1.81 -14.37
CA ARG A 30 -7.25 2.35 -13.11
C ARG A 30 -6.15 2.94 -12.23
N MET A 31 -4.97 3.25 -12.81
CA MET A 31 -3.82 3.74 -12.05
C MET A 31 -3.43 2.82 -10.90
N ASN A 32 -3.55 1.52 -11.11
CA ASN A 32 -3.28 0.46 -10.13
C ASN A 32 -4.04 0.65 -8.81
N SER A 33 -5.24 1.27 -8.84
CA SER A 33 -6.12 1.32 -7.68
C SER A 33 -6.65 -0.07 -7.36
N PHE A 34 -6.78 -0.37 -6.07
CA PHE A 34 -7.25 -1.68 -5.64
C PHE A 34 -8.77 -1.69 -5.41
N ARG A 35 -9.38 -2.82 -5.68
CA ARG A 35 -10.75 -3.20 -5.34
C ARG A 35 -10.74 -4.45 -4.47
N GLY A 36 -11.92 -4.97 -4.07
CA GLY A 36 -12.02 -6.15 -3.24
C GLY A 36 -11.17 -7.32 -3.73
N ARG A 37 -11.34 -7.69 -5.01
CA ARG A 37 -10.53 -8.74 -5.64
C ARG A 37 -9.02 -8.49 -5.58
N THR A 38 -8.60 -7.27 -5.88
CA THR A 38 -7.16 -6.92 -5.84
C THR A 38 -6.58 -7.15 -4.44
N VAL A 39 -7.33 -6.79 -3.40
CA VAL A 39 -6.91 -6.98 -2.00
C VAL A 39 -6.82 -8.47 -1.67
N ASP A 40 -7.81 -9.28 -2.05
CA ASP A 40 -7.82 -10.73 -1.83
C ASP A 40 -6.64 -11.41 -2.55
N GLU A 41 -6.39 -11.04 -3.80
CA GLU A 41 -5.26 -11.56 -4.60
C GLU A 41 -3.91 -11.17 -4.00
N LEU A 42 -3.74 -9.92 -3.54
CA LEU A 42 -2.53 -9.47 -2.84
C LEU A 42 -2.28 -10.28 -1.56
N ILE A 43 -3.32 -10.47 -0.74
CA ILE A 43 -3.22 -11.30 0.48
C ILE A 43 -2.81 -12.72 0.12
N SER A 44 -3.41 -13.30 -0.91
CA SER A 44 -3.07 -14.64 -1.40
C SER A 44 -1.62 -14.70 -1.89
N ALA A 45 -1.16 -13.74 -2.69
CA ALA A 45 0.22 -13.66 -3.18
C ALA A 45 1.24 -13.57 -2.03
N PHE A 46 0.98 -12.73 -1.02
CA PHE A 46 1.83 -12.66 0.17
C PHE A 46 1.84 -13.97 0.96
N LYS A 47 0.72 -14.69 1.05
CA LYS A 47 0.68 -16.03 1.68
C LYS A 47 1.48 -17.05 0.88
N HIS A 48 1.41 -17.03 -0.45
CA HIS A 48 2.25 -17.87 -1.31
C HIS A 48 3.73 -17.56 -1.11
N ALA A 49 4.11 -16.28 -1.14
CA ALA A 49 5.48 -15.86 -0.87
C ALA A 49 5.95 -16.25 0.54
N TRP A 50 5.06 -16.20 1.55
CA TRP A 50 5.38 -16.64 2.91
C TRP A 50 5.69 -18.13 2.97
N ALA A 51 4.83 -18.95 2.37
CA ALA A 51 4.93 -20.41 2.40
C ALA A 51 6.11 -20.94 1.55
N ASP A 52 6.47 -20.26 0.47
CA ASP A 52 7.53 -20.71 -0.44
C ASP A 52 8.92 -20.52 0.19
N ARG A 53 9.58 -21.63 0.51
CA ARG A 53 10.92 -21.62 1.13
C ARG A 53 12.02 -21.08 0.20
N ARG A 54 11.77 -20.99 -1.10
CA ARG A 54 12.73 -20.40 -2.06
C ARG A 54 12.74 -18.88 -1.98
N VAL A 55 11.64 -18.26 -1.56
CA VAL A 55 11.50 -16.80 -1.48
C VAL A 55 12.20 -16.27 -0.24
N ALA A 56 13.20 -15.43 -0.41
CA ALA A 56 13.94 -14.75 0.65
C ALA A 56 13.46 -13.31 0.89
N ALA A 57 12.94 -12.64 -0.14
CA ALA A 57 12.40 -11.29 -0.09
C ALA A 57 11.22 -11.14 -1.05
N VAL A 58 10.37 -10.13 -0.84
CA VAL A 58 9.24 -9.81 -1.72
C VAL A 58 9.41 -8.40 -2.26
N ILE A 59 9.21 -8.20 -3.56
CA ILE A 59 9.13 -6.89 -4.21
C ILE A 59 7.66 -6.63 -4.52
N LEU A 60 7.12 -5.48 -4.10
CA LEU A 60 5.80 -4.99 -4.45
C LEU A 60 5.94 -3.80 -5.39
N THR A 61 5.28 -3.83 -6.55
CA THR A 61 5.30 -2.76 -7.55
C THR A 61 3.96 -2.61 -8.25
N GLY A 62 3.82 -1.62 -9.12
CA GLY A 62 2.67 -1.42 -10.01
C GLY A 62 3.02 -1.69 -11.47
N ALA A 63 2.06 -2.13 -12.27
CA ALA A 63 2.23 -2.29 -13.71
C ALA A 63 2.34 -0.92 -14.41
N GLY A 64 3.17 -0.87 -15.45
CA GLY A 64 3.42 0.35 -16.24
C GLY A 64 4.35 1.34 -15.53
N ASP A 65 4.30 2.59 -15.97
CA ASP A 65 5.19 3.67 -15.53
C ASP A 65 4.46 4.85 -14.84
N ARG A 66 3.12 4.78 -14.75
CA ARG A 66 2.30 5.91 -14.30
C ARG A 66 2.03 5.90 -12.81
N ALA A 67 1.78 4.75 -12.25
CA ALA A 67 1.39 4.63 -10.84
C ALA A 67 1.90 3.32 -10.22
N PHE A 68 2.38 3.43 -9.01
CA PHE A 68 2.54 2.30 -8.11
C PHE A 68 1.15 1.80 -7.66
N CYS A 69 0.39 2.68 -6.99
CA CYS A 69 -0.99 2.43 -6.58
C CYS A 69 -1.64 3.74 -6.12
N THR A 70 -2.89 3.97 -6.53
CA THR A 70 -3.65 5.17 -6.13
C THR A 70 -4.69 4.91 -5.04
N GLY A 71 -4.54 3.80 -4.29
CA GLY A 71 -5.43 3.44 -3.20
C GLY A 71 -6.69 2.72 -3.68
N GLY A 72 -7.77 2.80 -2.89
CA GLY A 72 -9.04 2.19 -3.24
C GLY A 72 -9.66 2.79 -4.51
N ASP A 73 -10.34 1.97 -5.30
CA ASP A 73 -11.04 2.41 -6.52
C ASP A 73 -12.28 3.26 -6.16
N VAL A 74 -12.05 4.57 -5.96
CA VAL A 74 -13.09 5.53 -5.56
C VAL A 74 -14.21 5.62 -6.60
N LYS A 75 -13.91 5.40 -7.89
CA LYS A 75 -14.93 5.39 -8.94
C LYS A 75 -15.88 4.22 -8.75
N GLN A 76 -15.34 3.01 -8.56
CA GLN A 76 -16.15 1.84 -8.27
C GLN A 76 -17.00 2.07 -7.01
N ARG A 77 -16.42 2.58 -5.93
CA ARG A 77 -17.18 2.89 -4.71
C ARG A 77 -18.31 3.90 -4.94
N ALA A 78 -18.08 4.90 -5.77
CA ALA A 78 -19.14 5.86 -6.11
C ALA A 78 -20.26 5.26 -6.97
N GLU A 79 -19.96 4.27 -7.80
CA GLU A 79 -20.91 3.60 -8.70
C GLU A 79 -21.70 2.50 -7.98
N THR A 80 -21.05 1.71 -7.13
CA THR A 80 -21.65 0.50 -6.52
C THR A 80 -21.91 0.62 -5.01
N GLY A 81 -21.33 1.62 -4.35
CA GLY A 81 -21.39 1.80 -2.90
C GLY A 81 -20.26 1.11 -2.13
N ASP A 82 -19.50 0.25 -2.79
CA ASP A 82 -18.41 -0.55 -2.20
C ASP A 82 -17.19 -0.69 -3.14
N TYR A 83 -16.23 -1.51 -2.76
CA TYR A 83 -15.05 -1.85 -3.57
C TYR A 83 -15.21 -3.15 -4.38
N GLY A 84 -16.44 -3.61 -4.58
CA GLY A 84 -16.76 -4.82 -5.33
C GLY A 84 -16.68 -6.12 -4.51
N PRO A 85 -16.97 -7.25 -5.16
CA PRO A 85 -17.02 -8.54 -4.47
C PRO A 85 -15.65 -8.95 -3.95
N THR A 86 -15.67 -9.62 -2.79
CA THR A 86 -14.52 -10.20 -2.11
C THR A 86 -14.77 -11.69 -1.83
N GLU A 87 -13.73 -12.45 -1.56
CA GLU A 87 -13.84 -13.88 -1.24
C GLU A 87 -14.69 -14.13 0.03
N TRP A 88 -14.58 -13.22 1.01
CA TRP A 88 -15.19 -13.41 2.34
C TRP A 88 -16.34 -12.45 2.65
N GLY A 89 -16.76 -11.64 1.69
CA GLY A 89 -17.83 -10.65 1.86
C GLY A 89 -17.44 -9.39 2.62
N THR A 90 -16.16 -9.25 3.00
CA THR A 90 -15.60 -8.09 3.70
C THR A 90 -14.40 -7.51 2.93
N PHE A 91 -14.19 -6.20 3.02
CA PHE A 91 -13.05 -5.54 2.36
C PHE A 91 -11.79 -5.66 3.25
N GLU A 92 -10.96 -6.65 2.95
CA GLU A 92 -9.87 -7.13 3.81
C GLU A 92 -8.59 -6.27 3.77
N VAL A 93 -8.68 -4.97 3.49
CA VAL A 93 -7.51 -4.09 3.38
C VAL A 93 -6.68 -4.03 4.67
N GLU A 94 -7.30 -4.12 5.83
CA GLU A 94 -6.58 -4.23 7.10
C GLU A 94 -5.72 -5.50 7.16
N ARG A 95 -6.24 -6.63 6.68
CA ARG A 95 -5.48 -7.88 6.61
C ARG A 95 -4.32 -7.80 5.61
N LEU A 96 -4.50 -7.06 4.51
CA LEU A 96 -3.41 -6.77 3.59
C LEU A 96 -2.30 -5.97 4.30
N HIS A 97 -2.66 -4.95 5.07
CA HIS A 97 -1.69 -4.19 5.86
C HIS A 97 -0.93 -5.09 6.84
N ARG A 98 -1.64 -5.96 7.54
CA ARG A 98 -1.05 -6.90 8.50
C ARG A 98 -0.11 -7.89 7.83
N ILE A 99 -0.51 -8.54 6.72
CA ILE A 99 0.33 -9.58 6.12
C ILE A 99 1.65 -9.01 5.55
N ILE A 100 1.67 -7.76 5.06
CA ILE A 100 2.91 -7.10 4.65
C ILE A 100 3.89 -6.97 5.82
N ARG A 101 3.38 -6.66 7.01
CA ARG A 101 4.19 -6.55 8.23
C ARG A 101 4.56 -7.91 8.82
N ASP A 102 3.63 -8.86 8.82
CA ASP A 102 3.77 -10.14 9.53
C ASP A 102 4.60 -11.18 8.76
N ILE A 103 4.64 -11.10 7.42
CA ILE A 103 5.47 -12.02 6.63
C ILE A 103 6.93 -11.96 7.11
N PRO A 104 7.55 -13.11 7.51
CA PRO A 104 8.89 -13.12 8.11
C PRO A 104 10.00 -12.95 7.07
N LYS A 105 9.73 -12.20 6.03
CA LYS A 105 10.61 -11.92 4.90
C LYS A 105 10.58 -10.42 4.63
N PRO A 106 11.70 -9.76 4.36
CA PRO A 106 11.69 -8.35 3.97
C PRO A 106 10.85 -8.10 2.73
N VAL A 107 10.07 -7.01 2.77
CA VAL A 107 9.24 -6.54 1.67
C VAL A 107 9.81 -5.21 1.17
N ILE A 108 10.05 -5.11 -0.12
CA ILE A 108 10.60 -3.93 -0.80
C ILE A 108 9.50 -3.34 -1.67
N ALA A 109 9.13 -2.09 -1.44
CA ALA A 109 8.31 -1.34 -2.38
C ALA A 109 9.19 -0.76 -3.50
N ALA A 110 8.90 -1.10 -4.75
CA ALA A 110 9.47 -0.48 -5.93
C ALA A 110 8.44 0.48 -6.54
N VAL A 111 8.54 1.76 -6.16
CA VAL A 111 7.52 2.78 -6.49
C VAL A 111 7.78 3.36 -7.86
N ASN A 112 7.07 2.84 -8.87
CA ASN A 112 7.24 3.15 -10.28
C ASN A 112 6.44 4.37 -10.78
N GLY A 113 5.86 5.17 -9.90
CA GLY A 113 5.06 6.33 -10.25
C GLY A 113 4.26 6.87 -9.09
N ILE A 114 2.98 7.19 -9.31
CA ILE A 114 2.10 7.79 -8.30
C ILE A 114 1.78 6.78 -7.19
N ALA A 115 2.03 7.16 -5.92
CA ALA A 115 1.61 6.42 -4.73
C ALA A 115 0.72 7.34 -3.86
N ILE A 116 -0.61 7.13 -3.89
CA ILE A 116 -1.57 8.03 -3.23
C ILE A 116 -2.57 7.23 -2.38
N GLY A 117 -3.01 7.81 -1.26
CA GLY A 117 -4.01 7.22 -0.38
C GLY A 117 -3.58 5.86 0.15
N GLY A 118 -4.40 4.81 -0.03
CA GLY A 118 -4.02 3.44 0.35
C GLY A 118 -2.75 2.95 -0.34
N GLY A 119 -2.44 3.39 -1.56
CA GLY A 119 -1.18 3.08 -2.24
C GLY A 119 0.03 3.68 -1.53
N HIS A 120 -0.10 4.90 -0.99
CA HIS A 120 0.91 5.48 -0.12
C HIS A 120 1.06 4.67 1.18
N VAL A 121 -0.02 4.16 1.75
CA VAL A 121 0.04 3.31 2.94
C VAL A 121 0.77 2.00 2.65
N LEU A 122 0.50 1.36 1.50
CA LEU A 122 1.13 0.10 1.14
C LEU A 122 2.66 0.20 1.11
N HIS A 123 3.23 1.26 0.48
CA HIS A 123 4.69 1.38 0.45
C HIS A 123 5.29 1.73 1.82
N VAL A 124 4.56 2.51 2.65
CA VAL A 124 4.98 2.83 4.04
C VAL A 124 5.06 1.58 4.91
N LEU A 125 4.21 0.58 4.65
CA LEU A 125 4.19 -0.69 5.38
C LEU A 125 5.27 -1.68 4.93
N CYS A 126 5.83 -1.50 3.74
CA CYS A 126 6.97 -2.27 3.29
C CYS A 126 8.20 -1.94 4.14
N ASP A 127 9.13 -2.89 4.28
CA ASP A 127 10.34 -2.70 5.09
C ASP A 127 11.32 -1.71 4.47
N LEU A 128 11.35 -1.66 3.13
CA LEU A 128 12.21 -0.76 2.36
C LEU A 128 11.42 -0.19 1.18
N THR A 129 11.81 1.01 0.73
CA THR A 129 11.24 1.64 -0.46
C THR A 129 12.34 2.17 -1.37
N VAL A 130 12.35 1.75 -2.64
CA VAL A 130 13.06 2.42 -3.72
C VAL A 130 12.04 3.07 -4.65
N ALA A 131 12.30 4.29 -5.11
CA ALA A 131 11.37 5.04 -5.95
C ALA A 131 12.01 5.51 -7.25
N ALA A 132 11.24 5.52 -8.32
CA ALA A 132 11.63 6.22 -9.54
C ALA A 132 11.66 7.74 -9.32
N GLU A 133 12.59 8.46 -9.95
CA GLU A 133 12.74 9.93 -9.78
C GLU A 133 11.48 10.74 -10.12
N HIS A 134 10.61 10.23 -11.00
CA HIS A 134 9.34 10.86 -11.32
C HIS A 134 8.19 10.47 -10.38
N ALA A 135 8.43 9.59 -9.41
CA ALA A 135 7.39 9.16 -8.48
C ALA A 135 6.89 10.32 -7.61
N THR A 136 5.60 10.28 -7.31
CA THR A 136 4.97 11.28 -6.45
C THR A 136 4.10 10.63 -5.39
N PHE A 137 4.03 11.26 -4.24
CA PHE A 137 3.38 10.73 -3.06
C PHE A 137 2.37 11.72 -2.51
N ALA A 138 1.24 11.23 -1.98
CA ALA A 138 0.26 12.05 -1.27
C ALA A 138 -0.72 11.20 -0.47
N GLN A 139 -1.49 11.86 0.40
CA GLN A 139 -2.75 11.34 0.91
C GLN A 139 -3.93 11.99 0.20
N ALA A 140 -5.08 11.31 0.20
CA ALA A 140 -6.31 11.80 -0.43
C ALA A 140 -7.56 11.58 0.43
N GLY A 141 -7.47 10.71 1.43
CA GLY A 141 -8.60 10.22 2.23
C GLY A 141 -9.61 11.28 2.62
N PRO A 142 -9.26 12.36 3.35
CA PRO A 142 -10.21 13.39 3.78
C PRO A 142 -10.95 14.11 2.64
N ARG A 143 -10.38 14.13 1.44
CA ARG A 143 -11.02 14.73 0.25
C ARG A 143 -12.03 13.80 -0.42
N VAL A 144 -11.82 12.48 -0.31
CA VAL A 144 -12.61 11.46 -1.02
C VAL A 144 -13.53 10.66 -0.10
N GLY A 145 -13.74 11.13 1.14
CA GLY A 145 -14.57 10.46 2.13
C GLY A 145 -13.93 9.16 2.64
N SER A 146 -12.65 9.22 3.04
CA SER A 146 -11.90 8.11 3.60
C SER A 146 -10.83 8.60 4.58
N PHE A 147 -10.28 7.70 5.38
CA PHE A 147 -9.11 7.95 6.24
C PHE A 147 -8.40 6.62 6.57
N ASP A 148 -7.18 6.70 7.10
CA ASP A 148 -6.46 5.59 7.69
C ASP A 148 -5.79 6.08 8.98
N ALA A 149 -6.45 5.83 10.11
CA ALA A 149 -6.00 6.31 11.42
C ALA A 149 -5.02 5.36 12.12
N GLY A 150 -4.74 4.21 11.55
CA GLY A 150 -3.77 3.26 12.07
C GLY A 150 -2.41 3.37 11.39
N PHE A 151 -2.15 2.47 10.48
CA PHE A 151 -0.87 2.40 9.80
C PHE A 151 -0.63 3.59 8.87
N GLY A 152 -1.67 4.14 8.24
CA GLY A 152 -1.54 5.31 7.36
C GLY A 152 -1.22 6.60 8.10
N SER A 153 -1.52 6.73 9.39
CA SER A 153 -1.25 7.95 10.17
C SER A 153 -0.26 7.71 11.32
N ALA A 154 -0.61 6.89 12.30
CA ALA A 154 0.22 6.69 13.50
C ALA A 154 1.57 6.04 13.16
N TYR A 155 1.59 5.05 12.26
CA TYR A 155 2.84 4.44 11.81
C TYR A 155 3.64 5.38 10.90
N LEU A 156 2.98 6.10 9.99
CA LEU A 156 3.65 7.13 9.17
C LEU A 156 4.39 8.15 10.04
N ALA A 157 3.80 8.56 11.18
CA ALA A 157 4.44 9.49 12.12
C ALA A 157 5.73 8.92 12.73
N ARG A 158 5.85 7.61 12.87
CA ARG A 158 7.11 6.94 13.28
C ARG A 158 8.18 7.03 12.19
N VAL A 159 7.77 7.00 10.92
CA VAL A 159 8.70 7.05 9.77
C VAL A 159 9.19 8.48 9.50
N VAL A 160 8.28 9.45 9.38
CA VAL A 160 8.62 10.82 8.94
C VAL A 160 8.55 11.87 10.05
N GLY A 161 8.15 11.48 11.25
CA GLY A 161 7.89 12.36 12.39
C GLY A 161 6.49 13.00 12.34
N GLU A 162 5.97 13.33 13.52
CA GLU A 162 4.61 13.82 13.75
C GLU A 162 4.20 15.01 12.86
N LYS A 163 5.08 16.02 12.73
CA LYS A 163 4.74 17.24 12.00
C LYS A 163 4.55 16.98 10.50
N ARG A 164 5.40 16.14 9.91
CA ARG A 164 5.31 15.78 8.48
C ARG A 164 4.14 14.86 8.20
N ALA A 165 3.90 13.88 9.07
CA ALA A 165 2.73 13.02 8.93
C ALA A 165 1.42 13.83 8.96
N ARG A 166 1.30 14.79 9.89
CA ARG A 166 0.15 15.70 9.96
C ARG A 166 0.06 16.61 8.72
N GLN A 167 1.17 17.14 8.24
CA GLN A 167 1.22 17.93 7.01
C GLN A 167 0.69 17.11 5.81
N ILE A 168 1.17 15.88 5.63
CA ILE A 168 0.75 14.98 4.56
C ILE A 168 -0.76 14.73 4.62
N TRP A 169 -1.32 14.47 5.82
CA TRP A 169 -2.72 14.14 6.00
C TRP A 169 -3.66 15.34 6.02
N PHE A 170 -3.21 16.51 6.49
CA PHE A 170 -4.11 17.66 6.68
C PHE A 170 -4.10 18.60 5.47
N LEU A 171 -2.97 18.69 4.75
CA LEU A 171 -2.87 19.54 3.57
C LEU A 171 -3.14 18.78 2.26
N LEU A 172 -2.88 17.46 2.23
CA LEU A 172 -3.06 16.58 1.06
C LEU A 172 -2.26 17.04 -0.17
N ASP A 173 -1.15 17.74 0.06
CA ASP A 173 -0.25 18.17 -1.01
C ASP A 173 0.51 16.98 -1.57
N ARG A 174 0.83 17.05 -2.87
CA ARG A 174 1.74 16.11 -3.49
C ARG A 174 3.18 16.51 -3.23
N TYR A 175 4.04 15.53 -2.99
CA TYR A 175 5.48 15.71 -2.89
C TYR A 175 6.21 14.69 -3.76
N ASP A 176 7.39 15.09 -4.24
CA ASP A 176 8.21 14.30 -5.15
C ASP A 176 9.08 13.25 -4.43
N ALA A 177 9.71 12.37 -5.21
CA ALA A 177 10.58 11.32 -4.70
C ALA A 177 11.75 11.86 -3.90
N ALA A 178 12.40 12.94 -4.36
CA ALA A 178 13.52 13.57 -3.65
C ALA A 178 13.11 14.14 -2.29
N THR A 179 11.89 14.67 -2.17
CA THR A 179 11.34 15.12 -0.89
C THR A 179 11.03 13.94 0.02
N ALA A 180 10.47 12.84 -0.53
CA ALA A 180 10.20 11.62 0.22
C ALA A 180 11.48 10.99 0.78
N GLU A 181 12.57 10.98 -0.01
CA GLU A 181 13.88 10.51 0.42
C GLU A 181 14.46 11.39 1.55
N ARG A 182 14.43 12.71 1.39
CA ARG A 182 14.87 13.64 2.47
C ARG A 182 14.09 13.49 3.77
N TRP A 183 12.83 13.04 3.70
CA TRP A 183 12.00 12.80 4.87
C TRP A 183 12.21 11.41 5.49
N GLY A 184 13.01 10.55 4.87
CA GLY A 184 13.25 9.18 5.30
C GLY A 184 12.08 8.23 4.99
N LEU A 185 11.19 8.64 4.09
CA LEU A 185 10.06 7.82 3.63
C LEU A 185 10.48 6.84 2.52
N VAL A 186 11.45 7.24 1.71
CA VAL A 186 12.07 6.46 0.64
C VAL A 186 13.55 6.28 0.98
N ASN A 187 14.07 5.08 0.78
CA ASN A 187 15.47 4.75 1.08
C ASN A 187 16.42 5.19 -0.04
N GLU A 188 15.98 5.13 -1.29
CA GLU A 188 16.77 5.49 -2.46
C GLU A 188 15.87 5.92 -3.62
N VAL A 189 16.29 6.98 -4.33
CA VAL A 189 15.65 7.46 -5.56
C VAL A 189 16.57 7.16 -6.75
N VAL A 190 16.03 6.53 -7.78
CA VAL A 190 16.79 6.07 -8.95
C VAL A 190 16.09 6.45 -10.26
N PRO A 191 16.80 6.52 -11.39
CA PRO A 191 16.18 6.61 -12.72
C PRO A 191 15.15 5.48 -12.92
N ALA A 192 14.06 5.79 -13.63
CA ALA A 192 12.93 4.86 -13.77
C ALA A 192 13.34 3.49 -14.32
N GLU A 193 14.26 3.47 -15.28
CA GLU A 193 14.79 2.26 -15.91
C GLU A 193 15.63 1.40 -14.95
N ARG A 194 16.12 1.97 -13.85
CA ARG A 194 16.90 1.26 -12.83
C ARG A 194 16.06 0.72 -11.67
N LEU A 195 14.80 1.14 -11.56
CA LEU A 195 13.96 0.88 -10.40
C LEU A 195 13.87 -0.60 -10.02
N LEU A 196 13.42 -1.44 -10.94
CA LEU A 196 13.25 -2.87 -10.65
C LEU A 196 14.58 -3.58 -10.49
N ASP A 197 15.61 -3.18 -11.23
CA ASP A 197 16.94 -3.77 -11.09
C ASP A 197 17.53 -3.46 -9.71
N THR A 198 17.38 -2.23 -9.21
CA THR A 198 17.79 -1.85 -7.84
C THR A 198 17.02 -2.66 -6.79
N ALA A 199 15.71 -2.79 -6.92
CA ALA A 199 14.92 -3.61 -6.01
C ALA A 199 15.37 -5.08 -6.02
N ARG A 200 15.68 -5.65 -7.18
CA ARG A 200 16.22 -7.00 -7.34
C ARG A 200 17.63 -7.13 -6.74
N GLU A 201 18.49 -6.14 -6.92
CA GLU A 201 19.81 -6.10 -6.29
C GLU A 201 19.70 -6.15 -4.76
N TRP A 202 18.77 -5.39 -4.17
CA TRP A 202 18.49 -5.43 -2.74
C TRP A 202 17.92 -6.79 -2.30
N ALA A 203 16.98 -7.36 -3.07
CA ALA A 203 16.41 -8.67 -2.77
C ALA A 203 17.46 -9.78 -2.80
N ARG A 204 18.38 -9.78 -3.79
CA ARG A 204 19.53 -10.71 -3.86
C ARG A 204 20.45 -10.55 -2.67
N LYS A 205 20.77 -9.31 -2.30
CA LYS A 205 21.60 -9.01 -1.13
C LYS A 205 20.97 -9.53 0.16
N ILE A 206 19.66 -9.30 0.35
CA ILE A 206 18.87 -9.84 1.45
C ILE A 206 18.91 -11.37 1.45
N GLY A 207 18.74 -12.00 0.29
CA GLY A 207 18.76 -13.46 0.12
C GLY A 207 20.10 -14.11 0.48
N SER A 208 21.19 -13.34 0.52
CA SER A 208 22.52 -13.84 0.94
C SER A 208 22.69 -13.88 2.47
N TYR A 209 21.74 -13.36 3.25
CA TYR A 209 21.81 -13.30 4.70
C TYR A 209 20.99 -14.39 5.38
N SER A 210 21.21 -14.59 6.68
CA SER A 210 20.46 -15.55 7.49
C SER A 210 18.97 -15.22 7.53
N PRO A 211 18.09 -16.07 6.98
CA PRO A 211 16.64 -15.81 7.00
C PRO A 211 16.07 -15.78 8.43
N THR A 212 16.63 -16.57 9.34
CA THR A 212 16.23 -16.58 10.75
C THR A 212 16.57 -15.24 11.42
N ALA A 213 17.77 -14.71 11.20
CA ALA A 213 18.16 -13.42 11.75
C ALA A 213 17.27 -12.29 11.22
N LEU A 214 17.03 -12.24 9.90
CA LEU A 214 16.15 -11.24 9.27
C LEU A 214 14.71 -11.31 9.80
N LYS A 215 14.17 -12.52 9.97
CA LYS A 215 12.86 -12.74 10.58
C LYS A 215 12.78 -12.11 11.97
N PHE A 216 13.74 -12.41 12.85
CA PHE A 216 13.73 -11.87 14.22
C PHE A 216 13.91 -10.36 14.24
N LEU A 217 14.75 -9.80 13.36
CA LEU A 217 14.92 -8.35 13.25
C LEU A 217 13.62 -7.67 12.79
N LYS A 218 12.96 -8.20 11.75
CA LYS A 218 11.68 -7.66 11.29
C LYS A 218 10.63 -7.70 12.40
N HIS A 219 10.50 -8.83 13.10
CA HIS A 219 9.57 -8.95 14.23
C HIS A 219 9.93 -7.99 15.37
N SER A 220 11.21 -7.73 15.64
CA SER A 220 11.65 -6.77 16.64
C SER A 220 11.24 -5.33 16.28
N PHE A 221 11.44 -4.90 15.03
CA PHE A 221 10.96 -3.60 14.54
C PHE A 221 9.45 -3.47 14.63
N ASN A 222 8.71 -4.53 14.29
CA ASN A 222 7.26 -4.53 14.33
C ASN A 222 6.71 -4.51 15.75
N ALA A 223 7.36 -5.22 16.70
CA ALA A 223 6.92 -5.29 18.09
C ALA A 223 6.83 -3.91 18.77
N ASP A 224 7.74 -2.98 18.46
CA ASP A 224 7.70 -1.61 18.99
C ASP A 224 6.45 -0.81 18.56
N THR A 225 5.84 -1.22 17.46
CA THR A 225 4.66 -0.56 16.87
C THR A 225 3.41 -1.45 16.82
N ASP A 226 3.42 -2.59 17.50
CA ASP A 226 2.34 -3.58 17.43
C ASP A 226 1.01 -3.06 17.98
N HIS A 227 1.05 -2.15 18.97
CA HIS A 227 -0.12 -1.46 19.49
C HIS A 227 -0.89 -0.65 18.41
N ILE A 228 -0.26 -0.25 17.32
CA ILE A 228 -0.90 0.44 16.19
C ILE A 228 -1.91 -0.47 15.48
N SER A 229 -1.73 -1.78 15.54
CA SER A 229 -2.71 -2.75 15.01
C SER A 229 -4.09 -2.61 15.64
N GLY A 230 -4.15 -2.35 16.96
CA GLY A 230 -5.43 -2.09 17.64
C GLY A 230 -6.08 -0.78 17.21
N ILE A 231 -5.28 0.26 16.99
CA ILE A 231 -5.77 1.54 16.44
C ILE A 231 -6.28 1.32 15.02
N SER A 232 -5.56 0.56 14.20
CA SER A 232 -5.96 0.24 12.82
C SER A 232 -7.29 -0.48 12.79
N HIS A 233 -7.48 -1.50 13.62
CA HIS A 233 -8.72 -2.26 13.69
C HIS A 233 -9.94 -1.36 14.03
N LEU A 234 -9.84 -0.60 15.11
CA LEU A 234 -10.88 0.37 15.48
C LEU A 234 -11.13 1.41 14.38
N SER A 235 -10.07 1.80 13.68
CA SER A 235 -10.15 2.77 12.58
C SER A 235 -10.90 2.22 11.36
N PHE A 236 -10.70 0.96 11.00
CA PHE A 236 -11.40 0.37 9.85
C PHE A 236 -12.87 0.13 10.15
N ASP A 237 -13.24 -0.25 11.39
CA ASP A 237 -14.64 -0.30 11.81
C ASP A 237 -15.29 1.09 11.69
N GLY A 238 -14.62 2.13 12.20
CA GLY A 238 -15.08 3.50 12.08
C GLY A 238 -15.10 4.03 10.63
N LEU A 239 -14.18 3.56 9.78
CA LEU A 239 -14.16 3.93 8.36
C LEU A 239 -15.35 3.33 7.61
N GLU A 240 -15.75 2.11 7.93
CA GLU A 240 -16.92 1.47 7.33
C GLU A 240 -18.18 2.28 7.60
N GLU A 241 -18.42 2.68 8.85
CA GLU A 241 -19.52 3.54 9.25
C GLU A 241 -19.47 4.92 8.55
N TYR A 242 -18.28 5.56 8.57
CA TYR A 242 -18.07 6.86 7.95
C TYR A 242 -18.30 6.83 6.43
N ALA A 243 -17.79 5.80 5.75
CA ALA A 243 -17.85 5.67 4.29
C ALA A 243 -19.30 5.56 3.76
N HIS A 244 -20.20 4.96 4.55
CA HIS A 244 -21.63 4.85 4.24
C HIS A 244 -22.44 6.05 4.70
N GLY A 245 -21.87 6.91 5.54
CA GLY A 245 -22.51 8.15 5.99
C GLY A 245 -22.55 9.23 4.90
N GLU A 246 -23.42 10.24 5.11
CA GLU A 246 -23.59 11.35 4.14
C GLU A 246 -22.29 12.10 3.86
N GLU A 247 -21.43 12.28 4.87
CA GLU A 247 -20.14 12.98 4.75
C GLU A 247 -19.15 12.18 3.91
N GLY A 248 -18.99 10.88 4.18
CA GLY A 248 -18.12 10.00 3.39
C GLY A 248 -18.56 9.87 1.93
N MET A 249 -19.87 9.77 1.71
CA MET A 249 -20.47 9.72 0.37
C MET A 249 -20.32 11.02 -0.40
N GLU A 250 -20.32 12.20 0.27
CA GLU A 250 -20.06 13.48 -0.40
C GLU A 250 -18.67 13.48 -1.04
N GLY A 251 -17.64 13.02 -0.32
CA GLY A 251 -16.28 12.94 -0.86
C GLY A 251 -16.17 12.03 -2.09
N ALA A 252 -16.80 10.86 -2.04
CA ALA A 252 -16.80 9.91 -3.16
C ALA A 252 -17.55 10.45 -4.39
N ARG A 253 -18.75 11.05 -4.19
CA ARG A 253 -19.53 11.67 -5.27
C ARG A 253 -18.79 12.84 -5.91
N ALA A 254 -18.27 13.75 -5.11
CA ALA A 254 -17.51 14.90 -5.60
C ALA A 254 -16.32 14.47 -6.46
N PHE A 255 -15.61 13.40 -6.06
CA PHE A 255 -14.53 12.84 -6.86
C PHE A 255 -15.01 12.28 -8.20
N ALA A 256 -16.10 11.50 -8.21
CA ALA A 256 -16.68 10.94 -9.43
C ALA A 256 -17.19 12.03 -10.38
N GLU A 257 -17.82 13.07 -9.84
CA GLU A 257 -18.35 14.24 -10.57
C GLU A 257 -17.27 15.28 -10.94
N LYS A 258 -16.01 15.06 -10.54
CA LYS A 258 -14.87 15.96 -10.77
C LYS A 258 -15.10 17.39 -10.27
N ARG A 259 -15.79 17.55 -9.14
CA ARG A 259 -16.02 18.81 -8.44
C ARG A 259 -15.32 18.85 -7.08
N PRO A 260 -15.12 20.02 -6.48
CA PRO A 260 -14.73 20.13 -5.08
C PRO A 260 -15.82 19.55 -4.17
N PRO A 261 -15.43 18.79 -3.10
CA PRO A 261 -16.41 18.36 -2.09
C PRO A 261 -16.88 19.54 -1.23
N ASP A 262 -18.13 19.49 -0.77
CA ASP A 262 -18.67 20.48 0.17
C ASP A 262 -18.96 19.86 1.54
N PHE A 263 -18.00 19.97 2.42
CA PHE A 263 -18.10 19.49 3.80
C PHE A 263 -18.59 20.53 4.80
N ARG A 264 -18.98 21.76 4.36
CA ARG A 264 -19.38 22.86 5.27
C ARG A 264 -20.60 22.50 6.10
N ARG A 265 -21.55 21.75 5.54
CA ARG A 265 -22.77 21.32 6.24
C ARG A 265 -22.54 20.31 7.38
N PHE A 266 -21.34 19.75 7.49
CA PHE A 266 -20.97 18.76 8.52
C PHE A 266 -20.10 19.36 9.63
N ARG A 267 -19.88 20.68 9.63
CA ARG A 267 -19.11 21.42 10.64
C ARG A 267 -19.99 21.95 11.74
#